data_7558d8e4e836f3c52566255389397c80
#
_entry.id   7558d8e4e836f3c52566255389397c80
#
_cell.length_a   1.000
_cell.length_b   1.000
_cell.length_c   1.000
_cell.angle_alpha   90.00
_cell.angle_beta   90.00
_cell.angle_gamma   90.00
#
_symmetry.space_group_name_H-M   'P 1'
#
loop_
_entity.id
_entity.type
_entity.pdbx_description
1 polymer ?
#
loop_
_entity_poly.entity_id
_entity_poly.type
_entity_poly.pdbx_seq_one_letter_code
_entity_poly.pdbx_strand_id
1 'polypeptide(L)'
;MPQEKEYIHLTYAIRNEEERSKELIRAYVNLLNKGIKYVFSKVNVKNGRVELPKKKEIYRELREYLMSQNAQGLAKHYVDQAIHDVYSILDSWRRRFEKGRSKFKPPLVRKGYVRVKTTLRKVVGRSVRITVKPHEYIRYSWDRSWFSKRVEGMELTEPVIKEDKVYLVFRKELSMTTPLDAVSFDSNLFSLDGYDGEKFITISMKQLYSLKYVMQIKRAKVQSVASRKLKGGKRM
;
A
#
# COMPACT_ATOMS: atom_id res chain seq x y z
N MET A 1 -25.95 -9.62 15.44
CA MET A 1 -25.00 -8.68 14.79
C MET A 1 -24.13 -9.53 13.89
N PRO A 2 -23.86 -9.14 12.63
CA PRO A 2 -22.90 -9.88 11.80
C PRO A 2 -21.53 -9.75 12.48
N GLN A 3 -20.88 -10.92 12.72
CA GLN A 3 -19.51 -10.92 13.23
C GLN A 3 -18.61 -10.24 12.20
N GLU A 4 -17.89 -9.21 12.61
CA GLU A 4 -16.86 -8.59 11.75
C GLU A 4 -15.81 -9.66 11.44
N LYS A 5 -15.64 -9.94 10.14
CA LYS A 5 -14.62 -10.87 9.68
C LYS A 5 -13.26 -10.23 9.80
N GLU A 6 -12.38 -10.85 10.55
CA GLU A 6 -10.99 -10.43 10.65
C GLU A 6 -10.13 -11.10 9.58
N TYR A 7 -9.13 -10.37 9.08
CA TYR A 7 -8.24 -10.84 8.02
C TYR A 7 -6.78 -10.64 8.38
N ILE A 8 -5.97 -11.66 8.11
CA ILE A 8 -4.51 -11.50 8.06
C ILE A 8 -4.12 -11.03 6.66
N HIS A 9 -3.24 -10.04 6.58
CA HIS A 9 -2.68 -9.53 5.34
C HIS A 9 -1.17 -9.77 5.29
N LEU A 10 -0.69 -10.36 4.19
CA LEU A 10 0.72 -10.49 3.88
C LEU A 10 1.04 -9.74 2.60
N THR A 11 2.09 -8.91 2.63
CA THR A 11 2.51 -8.14 1.46
C THR A 11 3.86 -8.62 0.96
N TYR A 12 3.93 -8.90 -0.33
CA TYR A 12 5.15 -9.24 -1.04
C TYR A 12 5.52 -8.14 -2.03
N ALA A 13 6.73 -7.60 -1.90
CA ALA A 13 7.24 -6.56 -2.79
C ALA A 13 8.16 -7.18 -3.85
N ILE A 14 7.85 -6.96 -5.11
CA ILE A 14 8.64 -7.36 -6.27
C ILE A 14 9.25 -6.09 -6.88
N ARG A 15 10.50 -6.15 -7.32
CA ARG A 15 11.10 -5.08 -8.10
C ARG A 15 10.37 -4.92 -9.43
N ASN A 16 10.03 -3.68 -9.77
CA ASN A 16 9.32 -3.38 -11.00
C ASN A 16 10.31 -3.05 -12.13
N GLU A 17 10.58 -4.03 -12.98
CA GLU A 17 11.49 -3.89 -14.14
C GLU A 17 10.73 -3.76 -15.46
N GLU A 18 9.40 -3.90 -15.42
CA GLU A 18 8.53 -3.88 -16.59
C GLU A 18 8.30 -2.46 -17.13
N GLU A 19 8.76 -2.14 -18.32
CA GLU A 19 8.56 -0.81 -18.92
C GLU A 19 7.07 -0.51 -19.16
N ARG A 20 6.28 -1.51 -19.58
CA ARG A 20 4.82 -1.36 -19.75
C ARG A 20 4.10 -0.93 -18.47
N SER A 21 4.61 -1.32 -17.31
CA SER A 21 4.04 -0.88 -16.04
C SER A 21 4.34 0.58 -15.75
N LYS A 22 5.50 1.08 -16.16
CA LYS A 22 5.85 2.50 -16.05
C LYS A 22 5.00 3.34 -17.00
N GLU A 23 4.75 2.84 -18.21
CA GLU A 23 3.80 3.46 -19.14
C GLU A 23 2.39 3.52 -18.57
N LEU A 24 1.91 2.42 -17.97
CA LEU A 24 0.63 2.38 -17.27
C LEU A 24 0.56 3.45 -16.18
N ILE A 25 1.60 3.57 -15.34
CA ILE A 25 1.65 4.58 -14.28
C ILE A 25 1.60 5.99 -14.86
N ARG A 26 2.40 6.29 -15.89
CA ARG A 26 2.42 7.61 -16.55
C ARG A 26 1.04 7.96 -17.12
N ALA A 27 0.41 7.02 -17.83
CA ALA A 27 -0.93 7.17 -18.37
C ALA A 27 -1.97 7.42 -17.28
N TYR A 28 -1.91 6.65 -16.21
CA TYR A 28 -2.81 6.77 -15.06
C TYR A 28 -2.64 8.10 -14.34
N VAL A 29 -1.41 8.54 -14.08
CA VAL A 29 -1.11 9.86 -13.49
C VAL A 29 -1.63 10.99 -14.35
N ASN A 30 -1.54 10.88 -15.67
CA ASN A 30 -2.12 11.85 -16.59
C ASN A 30 -3.64 11.94 -16.46
N LEU A 31 -4.34 10.79 -16.40
CA LEU A 31 -5.78 10.74 -16.14
C LEU A 31 -6.15 11.37 -14.80
N LEU A 32 -5.39 11.05 -13.72
CA LEU A 32 -5.60 11.65 -12.40
C LEU A 32 -5.51 13.17 -12.45
N ASN A 33 -4.44 13.70 -13.05
CA ASN A 33 -4.23 15.15 -13.12
C ASN A 33 -5.30 15.87 -13.96
N LYS A 34 -5.78 15.24 -15.05
CA LYS A 34 -6.90 15.75 -15.83
C LYS A 34 -8.19 15.73 -15.02
N GLY A 35 -8.48 14.63 -14.32
CA GLY A 35 -9.65 14.51 -13.44
C GLY A 35 -9.62 15.51 -12.29
N ILE A 36 -8.46 15.69 -11.65
CA ILE A 36 -8.29 16.70 -10.60
C ILE A 36 -8.60 18.11 -11.12
N LYS A 37 -8.05 18.50 -12.27
CA LYS A 37 -8.32 19.81 -12.87
C LYS A 37 -9.80 19.99 -13.18
N TYR A 38 -10.44 18.96 -13.74
CA TYR A 38 -11.85 18.99 -14.09
C TYR A 38 -12.75 19.16 -12.86
N VAL A 39 -12.54 18.36 -11.80
CA VAL A 39 -13.33 18.48 -10.57
C VAL A 39 -13.03 19.81 -9.87
N PHE A 40 -11.75 20.22 -9.86
CA PHE A 40 -11.32 21.46 -9.22
C PHE A 40 -11.95 22.71 -9.86
N SER A 41 -12.20 22.71 -11.18
CA SER A 41 -12.88 23.83 -11.86
C SER A 41 -14.35 24.01 -11.42
N LYS A 42 -14.93 23.00 -10.77
CA LYS A 42 -16.30 23.01 -10.22
C LYS A 42 -16.33 23.20 -8.69
N VAL A 43 -15.18 23.49 -8.07
CA VAL A 43 -15.06 23.71 -6.62
C VAL A 43 -15.57 25.10 -6.26
N ASN A 44 -16.40 25.18 -5.25
CA ASN A 44 -16.87 26.44 -4.66
C ASN A 44 -16.21 26.67 -3.28
N VAL A 45 -16.00 27.94 -2.94
CA VAL A 45 -15.55 28.32 -1.59
C VAL A 45 -16.60 29.23 -0.98
N LYS A 46 -17.18 28.80 0.11
CA LYS A 46 -18.16 29.57 0.89
C LYS A 46 -17.69 29.67 2.33
N ASN A 47 -17.62 30.91 2.84
CA ASN A 47 -17.22 31.18 4.24
C ASN A 47 -15.91 30.47 4.67
N GLY A 48 -14.89 30.45 3.77
CA GLY A 48 -13.61 29.80 4.04
C GLY A 48 -13.62 28.27 3.99
N ARG A 49 -14.78 27.66 3.73
CA ARG A 49 -14.90 26.20 3.54
C ARG A 49 -14.95 25.85 2.05
N VAL A 50 -14.32 24.76 1.72
CA VAL A 50 -14.30 24.23 0.35
C VAL A 50 -15.42 23.22 0.16
N GLU A 51 -16.29 23.50 -0.80
CA GLU A 51 -17.33 22.58 -1.23
C GLU A 51 -16.91 21.87 -2.52
N LEU A 52 -16.60 20.57 -2.41
CA LEU A 52 -16.39 19.72 -3.58
C LEU A 52 -17.75 19.31 -4.17
N PRO A 53 -17.89 19.26 -5.50
CA PRO A 53 -19.09 18.71 -6.11
C PRO A 53 -19.31 17.29 -5.67
N LYS A 54 -20.55 16.89 -5.39
CA LYS A 54 -20.85 15.53 -4.93
C LYS A 54 -20.51 14.54 -6.04
N LYS A 55 -19.76 13.51 -5.68
CA LYS A 55 -19.29 12.50 -6.63
C LYS A 55 -20.42 11.90 -7.46
N LYS A 56 -21.58 11.60 -6.84
CA LYS A 56 -22.74 11.02 -7.52
C LYS A 56 -23.30 11.93 -8.63
N GLU A 57 -23.26 13.26 -8.42
CA GLU A 57 -23.83 14.25 -9.34
C GLU A 57 -23.00 14.39 -10.63
N ILE A 58 -21.67 14.35 -10.52
CA ILE A 58 -20.80 14.57 -11.68
C ILE A 58 -20.11 13.28 -12.17
N TYR A 59 -20.44 12.10 -11.59
CA TYR A 59 -19.76 10.85 -11.91
C TYR A 59 -19.81 10.51 -13.40
N ARG A 60 -21.00 10.60 -14.00
CA ARG A 60 -21.21 10.27 -15.42
C ARG A 60 -20.42 11.22 -16.32
N GLU A 61 -20.55 12.51 -16.11
CA GLU A 61 -19.87 13.55 -16.87
C GLU A 61 -18.34 13.45 -16.74
N LEU A 62 -17.83 13.28 -15.51
CA LEU A 62 -16.40 13.08 -15.26
C LEU A 62 -15.89 11.80 -15.92
N ARG A 63 -16.67 10.72 -15.90
CA ARG A 63 -16.32 9.47 -16.55
C ARG A 63 -16.23 9.62 -18.06
N GLU A 64 -17.21 10.25 -18.70
CA GLU A 64 -17.21 10.54 -20.13
C GLU A 64 -16.01 11.42 -20.51
N TYR A 65 -15.75 12.47 -19.74
CA TYR A 65 -14.56 13.32 -19.91
C TYR A 65 -13.26 12.52 -19.80
N LEU A 66 -13.06 11.71 -18.76
CA LEU A 66 -11.85 10.94 -18.61
C LEU A 66 -11.70 9.83 -19.65
N MET A 67 -12.81 9.26 -20.13
CA MET A 67 -12.79 8.31 -21.25
C MET A 67 -12.30 8.99 -22.54
N SER A 68 -12.76 10.21 -22.84
CA SER A 68 -12.26 10.97 -24.00
C SER A 68 -10.78 11.36 -23.86
N GLN A 69 -10.30 11.52 -22.63
CA GLN A 69 -8.90 11.83 -22.32
C GLN A 69 -7.97 10.60 -22.25
N ASN A 70 -8.51 9.40 -22.38
CA ASN A 70 -7.78 8.13 -22.31
C ASN A 70 -7.10 7.80 -23.65
N ALA A 71 -6.25 8.71 -24.13
CA ALA A 71 -5.55 8.57 -25.42
C ALA A 71 -4.67 7.32 -25.53
N GLN A 72 -4.21 6.78 -24.41
CA GLN A 72 -3.37 5.58 -24.37
C GLN A 72 -4.19 4.28 -24.32
N GLY A 73 -5.50 4.34 -24.32
CA GLY A 73 -6.40 3.18 -24.40
C GLY A 73 -6.37 2.27 -23.18
N LEU A 74 -6.12 2.80 -21.98
CA LEU A 74 -6.18 2.02 -20.75
C LEU A 74 -7.54 1.34 -20.60
N ALA A 75 -7.58 0.17 -19.99
CA ALA A 75 -8.83 -0.55 -19.71
C ALA A 75 -9.80 0.34 -18.89
N LYS A 76 -11.09 0.29 -19.21
CA LYS A 76 -12.14 1.16 -18.65
C LYS A 76 -12.13 1.24 -17.11
N HIS A 77 -11.82 0.14 -16.45
CA HIS A 77 -11.76 0.07 -14.99
C HIS A 77 -10.67 0.96 -14.37
N TYR A 78 -9.61 1.32 -15.12
CA TYR A 78 -8.65 2.32 -14.65
C TYR A 78 -9.24 3.73 -14.63
N VAL A 79 -10.13 4.04 -15.56
CA VAL A 79 -10.86 5.33 -15.55
C VAL A 79 -11.78 5.40 -14.33
N ASP A 80 -12.52 4.33 -14.05
CA ASP A 80 -13.39 4.26 -12.88
C ASP A 80 -12.58 4.36 -11.57
N GLN A 81 -11.40 3.74 -11.51
CA GLN A 81 -10.49 3.87 -10.38
C GLN A 81 -9.93 5.29 -10.25
N ALA A 82 -9.57 5.92 -11.37
CA ALA A 82 -9.06 7.29 -11.37
C ALA A 82 -10.07 8.27 -10.77
N ILE A 83 -11.37 8.12 -11.04
CA ILE A 83 -12.43 8.94 -10.44
C ILE A 83 -12.41 8.82 -8.91
N HIS A 84 -12.26 7.60 -8.37
CA HIS A 84 -12.17 7.39 -6.92
C HIS A 84 -10.94 8.07 -6.32
N ASP A 85 -9.80 7.91 -6.98
CA ASP A 85 -8.53 8.46 -6.50
C ASP A 85 -8.51 10.00 -6.59
N VAL A 86 -9.12 10.59 -7.64
CA VAL A 86 -9.30 12.04 -7.78
C VAL A 86 -10.03 12.63 -6.57
N TYR A 87 -11.14 12.03 -6.16
CA TYR A 87 -11.89 12.49 -4.99
C TYR A 87 -11.11 12.31 -3.69
N SER A 88 -10.40 11.21 -3.51
CA SER A 88 -9.54 10.97 -2.35
C SER A 88 -8.43 12.02 -2.23
N ILE A 89 -7.80 12.38 -3.36
CA ILE A 89 -6.76 13.40 -3.43
C ILE A 89 -7.33 14.79 -3.11
N LEU A 90 -8.48 15.13 -3.68
CA LEU A 90 -9.14 16.41 -3.45
C LEU A 90 -9.67 16.55 -2.02
N ASP A 91 -10.19 15.49 -1.41
CA ASP A 91 -10.58 15.49 0.01
C ASP A 91 -9.36 15.70 0.94
N SER A 92 -8.25 15.05 0.63
CA SER A 92 -6.99 15.24 1.35
C SER A 92 -6.45 16.68 1.18
N TRP A 93 -6.55 17.24 -0.02
CA TRP A 93 -6.21 18.62 -0.30
C TRP A 93 -7.12 19.58 0.45
N ARG A 94 -8.46 19.40 0.41
CA ARG A 94 -9.46 20.21 1.11
C ARG A 94 -9.16 20.30 2.60
N ARG A 95 -8.94 19.16 3.27
CA ARG A 95 -8.60 19.11 4.70
C ARG A 95 -7.32 19.89 5.03
N ARG A 96 -6.32 19.90 4.13
CA ARG A 96 -5.09 20.69 4.30
C ARG A 96 -5.33 22.17 4.05
N PHE A 97 -6.14 22.52 3.07
CA PHE A 97 -6.50 23.89 2.76
C PHE A 97 -7.27 24.53 3.92
N GLU A 98 -8.31 23.87 4.43
CA GLU A 98 -9.11 24.34 5.58
C GLU A 98 -8.29 24.51 6.85
N LYS A 99 -7.17 23.79 6.99
CA LYS A 99 -6.18 23.96 8.07
C LYS A 99 -5.09 25.00 7.76
N GLY A 100 -5.23 25.79 6.69
CA GLY A 100 -4.24 26.78 6.26
C GLY A 100 -2.89 26.19 5.77
N ARG A 101 -2.80 24.87 5.54
CA ARG A 101 -1.57 24.17 5.15
C ARG A 101 -1.40 24.00 3.64
N SER A 102 -2.29 24.54 2.84
CA SER A 102 -2.26 24.43 1.38
C SER A 102 -2.81 25.68 0.73
N LYS A 103 -2.30 26.03 -0.45
CA LYS A 103 -2.84 27.14 -1.27
C LYS A 103 -4.07 26.69 -2.04
N PHE A 104 -4.94 27.63 -2.43
CA PHE A 104 -6.08 27.36 -3.31
C PHE A 104 -5.60 27.16 -4.75
N LYS A 105 -5.14 25.96 -5.04
CA LYS A 105 -4.75 25.52 -6.39
C LYS A 105 -4.93 24.01 -6.50
N PRO A 106 -5.21 23.47 -7.70
CA PRO A 106 -5.37 22.04 -7.89
C PRO A 106 -4.09 21.29 -7.47
N PRO A 107 -4.20 20.23 -6.66
CA PRO A 107 -3.04 19.39 -6.36
C PRO A 107 -2.54 18.72 -7.62
N LEU A 108 -1.22 18.53 -7.70
CA LEU A 108 -0.55 17.86 -8.82
C LEU A 108 0.06 16.53 -8.34
N VAL A 109 -0.33 15.45 -9.00
CA VAL A 109 0.27 14.14 -8.80
C VAL A 109 1.51 14.02 -9.68
N ARG A 110 2.70 13.92 -9.07
CA ARG A 110 3.98 13.77 -9.79
C ARG A 110 4.46 12.33 -9.81
N LYS A 111 4.40 11.65 -8.66
CA LYS A 111 4.73 10.23 -8.52
C LYS A 111 3.43 9.49 -8.24
N GLY A 112 3.08 8.61 -9.14
CA GLY A 112 1.85 7.84 -9.04
C GLY A 112 2.08 6.41 -8.62
N TYR A 113 1.01 5.79 -8.24
CA TYR A 113 0.87 4.36 -8.13
C TYR A 113 -0.45 3.97 -8.79
N VAL A 114 -0.55 2.73 -9.20
CA VAL A 114 -1.78 2.17 -9.74
C VAL A 114 -2.24 1.04 -8.84
N ARG A 115 -3.45 1.15 -8.29
CA ARG A 115 -4.12 0.04 -7.62
C ARG A 115 -4.90 -0.75 -8.66
N VAL A 116 -4.63 -2.04 -8.75
CA VAL A 116 -5.22 -2.91 -9.75
C VAL A 116 -6.44 -3.60 -9.17
N LYS A 117 -7.64 -3.22 -9.63
CA LYS A 117 -8.89 -3.87 -9.22
C LYS A 117 -8.91 -5.36 -9.56
N THR A 118 -9.72 -6.10 -8.83
CA THR A 118 -9.92 -7.56 -9.02
C THR A 118 -10.30 -7.91 -10.45
N THR A 119 -11.12 -7.08 -11.13
CA THR A 119 -11.55 -7.25 -12.51
C THR A 119 -10.42 -7.12 -13.55
N LEU A 120 -9.32 -6.46 -13.19
CA LEU A 120 -8.17 -6.24 -14.06
C LEU A 120 -7.04 -7.25 -13.84
N ARG A 121 -7.20 -8.21 -12.92
CA ARG A 121 -6.20 -9.21 -12.60
C ARG A 121 -6.74 -10.62 -12.75
N LYS A 122 -5.85 -11.54 -13.14
CA LYS A 122 -6.11 -12.98 -13.14
C LYS A 122 -4.91 -13.70 -12.52
N VAL A 123 -5.16 -14.49 -11.49
CA VAL A 123 -4.14 -15.36 -10.88
C VAL A 123 -4.01 -16.63 -11.73
N VAL A 124 -2.78 -17.01 -12.07
CA VAL A 124 -2.44 -18.20 -12.83
C VAL A 124 -1.26 -18.88 -12.14
N GLY A 125 -1.51 -19.93 -11.40
CA GLY A 125 -0.51 -20.58 -10.56
C GLY A 125 0.07 -19.60 -9.53
N ARG A 126 1.40 -19.46 -9.51
CA ARG A 126 2.13 -18.52 -8.64
C ARG A 126 2.44 -17.17 -9.33
N SER A 127 1.59 -16.76 -10.24
CA SER A 127 1.72 -15.48 -10.92
C SER A 127 0.39 -14.76 -11.05
N VAL A 128 0.44 -13.44 -11.18
CA VAL A 128 -0.70 -12.60 -11.52
C VAL A 128 -0.49 -11.97 -12.88
N ARG A 129 -1.49 -12.09 -13.73
CA ARG A 129 -1.61 -11.37 -14.99
C ARG A 129 -2.49 -10.16 -14.77
N ILE A 130 -1.98 -8.98 -15.11
CA ILE A 130 -2.66 -7.69 -14.94
C ILE A 130 -2.97 -7.14 -16.34
N THR A 131 -4.21 -6.80 -16.59
CA THR A 131 -4.65 -6.18 -17.85
C THR A 131 -4.29 -4.70 -17.83
N VAL A 132 -3.54 -4.22 -18.81
CA VAL A 132 -3.19 -2.80 -19.02
C VAL A 132 -4.17 -2.17 -19.99
N LYS A 133 -4.31 -2.76 -21.16
CA LYS A 133 -5.26 -2.43 -22.22
C LYS A 133 -5.98 -3.68 -22.67
N PRO A 134 -7.02 -3.57 -23.50
CA PRO A 134 -7.58 -4.75 -24.15
C PRO A 134 -6.48 -5.57 -24.83
N HIS A 135 -6.40 -6.86 -24.50
CA HIS A 135 -5.41 -7.81 -25.00
C HIS A 135 -3.93 -7.57 -24.62
N GLU A 136 -3.62 -6.53 -23.85
CA GLU A 136 -2.28 -6.26 -23.33
C GLU A 136 -2.19 -6.54 -21.83
N TYR A 137 -1.16 -7.28 -21.42
CA TYR A 137 -1.00 -7.76 -20.05
C TYR A 137 0.43 -7.60 -19.56
N ILE A 138 0.56 -7.42 -18.25
CA ILE A 138 1.80 -7.52 -17.50
C ILE A 138 1.71 -8.72 -16.57
N ARG A 139 2.81 -9.42 -16.32
CA ARG A 139 2.85 -10.57 -15.43
C ARG A 139 3.86 -10.37 -14.32
N TYR A 140 3.47 -10.71 -13.09
CA TYR A 140 4.34 -10.75 -11.92
C TYR A 140 4.22 -12.11 -11.24
N SER A 141 5.35 -12.69 -10.82
CA SER A 141 5.40 -13.99 -10.14
C SER A 141 5.89 -13.82 -8.71
N TRP A 142 5.48 -14.74 -7.85
CA TRP A 142 5.96 -14.88 -6.46
C TRP A 142 6.44 -16.30 -6.18
N ASP A 143 7.27 -16.82 -7.06
CA ASP A 143 7.75 -18.21 -7.08
C ASP A 143 8.87 -18.49 -6.06
N ARG A 144 9.37 -17.48 -5.33
CA ARG A 144 10.32 -17.66 -4.24
C ARG A 144 9.73 -18.59 -3.19
N SER A 145 10.34 -19.75 -3.00
CA SER A 145 9.81 -20.89 -2.25
C SER A 145 9.33 -20.56 -0.84
N TRP A 146 10.05 -19.71 -0.12
CA TRP A 146 9.68 -19.34 1.26
C TRP A 146 8.41 -18.49 1.35
N PHE A 147 8.20 -17.57 0.38
CA PHE A 147 7.03 -16.71 0.38
C PHE A 147 5.82 -17.45 -0.19
N SER A 148 6.00 -18.23 -1.24
CA SER A 148 4.90 -18.98 -1.86
C SER A 148 4.22 -19.96 -0.90
N LYS A 149 5.01 -20.58 0.01
CA LYS A 149 4.47 -21.43 1.08
C LYS A 149 3.62 -20.64 2.10
N ARG A 150 4.02 -19.40 2.43
CA ARG A 150 3.29 -18.56 3.40
C ARG A 150 1.96 -18.05 2.89
N VAL A 151 1.82 -17.85 1.60
CA VAL A 151 0.59 -17.35 0.97
C VAL A 151 -0.27 -18.46 0.38
N GLU A 152 0.10 -19.71 0.61
CA GLU A 152 -0.70 -20.84 0.18
C GLU A 152 -2.09 -20.82 0.86
N GLY A 153 -3.15 -20.95 0.05
CA GLY A 153 -4.52 -20.81 0.53
C GLY A 153 -4.97 -19.37 0.84
N MET A 154 -4.14 -18.35 0.57
CA MET A 154 -4.52 -16.94 0.70
C MET A 154 -5.02 -16.36 -0.63
N GLU A 155 -5.98 -15.44 -0.54
CA GLU A 155 -6.47 -14.69 -1.70
C GLU A 155 -5.55 -13.52 -2.00
N LEU A 156 -5.11 -13.37 -3.26
CA LEU A 156 -4.48 -12.13 -3.71
C LEU A 156 -5.54 -11.02 -3.75
N THR A 157 -5.30 -9.91 -3.09
CA THR A 157 -6.16 -8.72 -3.14
C THR A 157 -5.74 -7.80 -4.29
N GLU A 158 -6.02 -6.51 -4.22
CA GLU A 158 -5.67 -5.54 -5.24
C GLU A 158 -4.16 -5.23 -5.23
N PRO A 159 -3.38 -5.67 -6.23
CA PRO A 159 -1.98 -5.30 -6.34
C PRO A 159 -1.79 -3.78 -6.47
N VAL A 160 -0.66 -3.28 -5.96
CA VAL A 160 -0.29 -1.88 -6.10
C VAL A 160 1.02 -1.78 -6.89
N ILE A 161 0.97 -1.15 -8.06
CA ILE A 161 2.12 -0.95 -8.94
C ILE A 161 2.68 0.45 -8.70
N LYS A 162 3.97 0.53 -8.35
CA LYS A 162 4.77 1.75 -8.29
C LYS A 162 5.91 1.67 -9.31
N GLU A 163 6.60 2.78 -9.54
CA GLU A 163 7.70 2.83 -10.52
C GLU A 163 8.81 1.83 -10.22
N ASP A 164 9.18 1.68 -8.94
CA ASP A 164 10.28 0.84 -8.47
C ASP A 164 9.85 -0.54 -7.97
N LYS A 165 8.58 -0.69 -7.55
CA LYS A 165 8.09 -1.90 -6.88
C LYS A 165 6.64 -2.20 -7.21
N VAL A 166 6.33 -3.49 -7.19
CA VAL A 166 4.95 -3.99 -7.21
C VAL A 166 4.67 -4.69 -5.89
N TYR A 167 3.60 -4.30 -5.23
CA TYR A 167 3.15 -4.90 -3.98
C TYR A 167 1.99 -5.85 -4.28
N LEU A 168 2.22 -7.13 -4.01
CA LEU A 168 1.19 -8.17 -4.03
C LEU A 168 0.70 -8.35 -2.60
N VAL A 169 -0.56 -8.06 -2.35
CA VAL A 169 -1.17 -8.14 -1.03
C VAL A 169 -2.08 -9.35 -1.00
N PHE A 170 -1.79 -10.28 -0.12
CA PHE A 170 -2.56 -11.50 0.10
C PHE A 170 -3.35 -11.37 1.39
N ARG A 171 -4.55 -11.91 1.42
CA ARG A 171 -5.39 -11.97 2.63
C ARG A 171 -5.91 -13.36 2.87
N LYS A 172 -6.10 -13.69 4.14
CA LYS A 172 -6.79 -14.90 4.60
C LYS A 172 -7.74 -14.50 5.71
N GLU A 173 -8.96 -14.99 5.65
CA GLU A 173 -9.93 -14.84 6.73
C GLU A 173 -9.45 -15.63 7.94
N LEU A 174 -9.47 -14.98 9.09
CA LEU A 174 -9.20 -15.63 10.37
C LEU A 174 -10.46 -16.34 10.83
N SER A 175 -10.38 -17.65 10.96
CA SER A 175 -11.37 -18.37 11.79
C SER A 175 -11.01 -18.11 13.26
N MET A 176 -11.75 -17.23 13.91
CA MET A 176 -11.64 -17.07 15.36
C MET A 176 -12.06 -18.40 15.99
N THR A 177 -11.10 -19.15 16.49
CA THR A 177 -11.37 -20.22 17.44
C THR A 177 -11.65 -19.57 18.78
N THR A 178 -12.77 -19.91 19.40
CA THR A 178 -13.02 -19.51 20.78
C THR A 178 -11.83 -20.03 21.60
N PRO A 179 -11.07 -19.18 22.28
CA PRO A 179 -9.95 -19.66 23.09
C PRO A 179 -10.52 -20.57 24.16
N LEU A 180 -9.94 -21.76 24.28
CA LEU A 180 -10.31 -22.71 25.35
C LEU A 180 -9.80 -22.23 26.70
N ASP A 181 -8.75 -21.39 26.67
CA ASP A 181 -8.13 -20.82 27.85
C ASP A 181 -7.37 -19.53 27.49
N ALA A 182 -7.08 -18.70 28.49
CA ALA A 182 -6.37 -17.45 28.33
C ALA A 182 -5.22 -17.38 29.36
N VAL A 183 -4.03 -17.09 28.87
CA VAL A 183 -2.85 -16.81 29.72
C VAL A 183 -2.49 -15.35 29.57
N SER A 184 -2.43 -14.63 30.69
CA SER A 184 -1.94 -13.26 30.71
C SER A 184 -0.46 -13.23 31.03
N PHE A 185 0.32 -12.41 30.30
CA PHE A 185 1.74 -12.21 30.55
C PHE A 185 2.05 -10.74 30.80
N ASP A 186 2.84 -10.50 31.85
CA ASP A 186 3.51 -9.22 32.07
C ASP A 186 4.97 -9.31 31.59
N SER A 187 5.42 -8.30 30.84
CA SER A 187 6.73 -8.26 30.24
C SER A 187 7.69 -7.41 31.07
N ASN A 188 8.57 -8.06 31.79
CA ASN A 188 9.67 -7.44 32.50
C ASN A 188 10.96 -7.44 31.66
N LEU A 189 12.00 -6.72 32.13
CA LEU A 189 13.23 -6.56 31.38
C LEU A 189 13.94 -7.91 31.10
N PHE A 190 13.89 -8.86 32.05
CA PHE A 190 14.58 -10.14 31.99
C PHE A 190 13.67 -11.36 32.13
N SER A 191 12.37 -11.15 32.26
CA SER A 191 11.39 -12.22 32.38
C SER A 191 10.09 -11.88 31.68
N LEU A 192 9.37 -12.91 31.31
CA LEU A 192 7.94 -12.89 30.99
C LEU A 192 7.26 -13.63 32.12
N ASP A 193 6.49 -12.93 32.92
CA ASP A 193 5.76 -13.48 34.05
C ASP A 193 4.27 -13.58 33.70
N GLY A 194 3.70 -14.77 33.77
CA GLY A 194 2.35 -15.06 33.35
C GLY A 194 1.57 -15.83 34.39
N TYR A 195 0.25 -15.81 34.23
CA TYR A 195 -0.70 -16.56 35.05
C TYR A 195 -1.72 -17.24 34.11
N ASP A 196 -1.87 -18.57 34.23
CA ASP A 196 -2.77 -19.37 33.40
C ASP A 196 -4.13 -19.63 34.04
N GLY A 197 -4.43 -19.00 35.16
CA GLY A 197 -5.64 -19.23 35.94
C GLY A 197 -5.41 -20.13 37.16
N GLU A 198 -4.38 -20.95 37.17
CA GLU A 198 -4.05 -21.89 38.24
C GLU A 198 -2.67 -21.64 38.85
N LYS A 199 -1.67 -21.35 38.01
CA LYS A 199 -0.26 -21.21 38.43
C LYS A 199 0.45 -20.06 37.74
N PHE A 200 1.50 -19.57 38.40
CA PHE A 200 2.42 -18.60 37.81
C PHE A 200 3.46 -19.28 36.93
N ILE A 201 3.73 -18.67 35.78
CA ILE A 201 4.71 -19.11 34.79
C ILE A 201 5.72 -17.99 34.62
N THR A 202 7.01 -18.28 34.88
CA THR A 202 8.09 -17.32 34.64
C THR A 202 9.02 -17.85 33.54
N ILE A 203 9.13 -17.08 32.45
CA ILE A 203 10.05 -17.39 31.35
C ILE A 203 11.23 -16.42 31.42
N SER A 204 12.43 -16.94 31.66
CA SER A 204 13.65 -16.12 31.70
C SER A 204 14.03 -15.63 30.30
N MET A 205 14.13 -14.30 30.14
CA MET A 205 14.55 -13.63 28.91
C MET A 205 16.05 -13.23 28.92
N LYS A 206 16.80 -13.59 29.97
CA LYS A 206 18.22 -13.18 30.15
C LYS A 206 19.09 -13.55 28.95
N GLN A 207 18.93 -14.74 28.39
CA GLN A 207 19.75 -15.20 27.23
C GLN A 207 19.40 -14.40 25.97
N LEU A 208 18.12 -14.11 25.72
CA LEU A 208 17.69 -13.29 24.60
C LEU A 208 18.22 -11.85 24.72
N TYR A 209 18.22 -11.30 25.93
CA TYR A 209 18.75 -9.97 26.18
C TYR A 209 20.26 -9.91 25.97
N SER A 210 21.00 -10.91 26.43
CA SER A 210 22.43 -11.03 26.20
C SER A 210 22.77 -11.13 24.72
N LEU A 211 22.03 -11.93 23.96
CA LEU A 211 22.17 -12.05 22.50
C LEU A 211 21.90 -10.73 21.81
N LYS A 212 20.81 -10.05 22.17
CA LYS A 212 20.46 -8.72 21.63
C LYS A 212 21.57 -7.70 21.88
N TYR A 213 22.11 -7.66 23.10
CA TYR A 213 23.19 -6.76 23.49
C TYR A 213 24.47 -7.02 22.68
N VAL A 214 24.90 -8.29 22.57
CA VAL A 214 26.08 -8.68 21.77
C VAL A 214 25.89 -8.33 20.30
N MET A 215 24.70 -8.56 19.75
CA MET A 215 24.38 -8.17 18.38
C MET A 215 24.42 -6.66 18.16
N GLN A 216 23.92 -5.86 19.10
CA GLN A 216 24.01 -4.40 19.02
C GLN A 216 25.46 -3.91 19.03
N ILE A 217 26.30 -4.46 19.89
CA ILE A 217 27.76 -4.12 19.92
C ILE A 217 28.43 -4.48 18.60
N LYS A 218 28.20 -5.69 18.08
CA LYS A 218 28.74 -6.13 16.78
C LYS A 218 28.28 -5.20 15.65
N ARG A 219 27.01 -4.85 15.62
CA ARG A 219 26.45 -3.94 14.63
C ARG A 219 27.08 -2.55 14.70
N ALA A 220 27.24 -2.00 15.91
CA ALA A 220 27.88 -0.71 16.11
C ALA A 220 29.34 -0.72 15.66
N LYS A 221 30.10 -1.81 15.93
CA LYS A 221 31.48 -1.97 15.43
C LYS A 221 31.53 -2.00 13.90
N VAL A 222 30.67 -2.79 13.25
CA VAL A 222 30.61 -2.85 11.77
C VAL A 222 30.27 -1.50 11.17
N GLN A 223 29.29 -0.80 11.73
CA GLN A 223 28.91 0.53 11.27
C GLN A 223 30.05 1.55 11.43
N SER A 224 30.78 1.51 12.54
CA SER A 224 31.92 2.39 12.78
C SER A 224 33.06 2.15 11.77
N VAL A 225 33.36 0.88 11.46
CA VAL A 225 34.38 0.52 10.45
C VAL A 225 33.94 0.96 9.04
N ALA A 226 32.68 0.72 8.68
CA ALA A 226 32.14 1.16 7.39
C ALA A 226 32.18 2.68 7.24
N SER A 227 31.83 3.43 8.31
CA SER A 227 31.87 4.90 8.31
C SER A 227 33.29 5.46 8.18
N ARG A 228 34.30 4.79 8.78
CA ARG A 228 35.73 5.18 8.63
C ARG A 228 36.22 4.94 7.21
N LYS A 229 35.88 3.80 6.58
CA LYS A 229 36.25 3.51 5.18
C LYS A 229 35.63 4.52 4.20
N LEU A 230 34.37 4.91 4.39
CA LEU A 230 33.71 5.92 3.57
C LEU A 230 34.32 7.31 3.71
N LYS A 231 34.83 7.70 4.90
CA LYS A 231 35.52 8.97 5.12
C LYS A 231 36.95 8.95 4.58
N GLY A 232 37.64 7.81 4.59
CA GLY A 232 38.99 7.65 4.06
C GLY A 232 39.07 7.65 2.53
N GLY A 233 38.01 7.23 1.82
CA GLY A 233 37.94 7.20 0.35
C GLY A 233 37.68 8.56 -0.32
N LYS A 234 37.52 9.64 0.43
CA LYS A 234 37.34 11.02 -0.09
C LYS A 234 38.60 11.88 -0.05
N ARG A 235 39.77 11.26 0.17
CA ARG A 235 41.09 11.95 0.06
C ARG A 235 41.90 11.28 -1.07
N MET A 236 41.50 11.52 -2.30
CA MET A 236 42.36 11.56 -3.50
C MET A 236 41.75 12.56 -4.48
#